data_93dfdd1e35c2d59b8d2cd456fe021505
#
_entry.id   93dfdd1e35c2d59b8d2cd456fe021505
#
_cell.length_a   1.000
_cell.length_b   1.000
_cell.length_c   1.000
_cell.angle_alpha   90.00
_cell.angle_beta   90.00
_cell.angle_gamma   90.00
#
_symmetry.space_group_name_H-M   'P 1'
#
loop_
_entity.id
_entity.type
_entity.pdbx_description
1 polymer ?
#
loop_
_entity_poly.entity_id
_entity_poly.type
_entity_poly.pdbx_seq_one_letter_code
_entity_poly.pdbx_strand_id
1 'polypeptide(L)'
;MFKTTMKVEGMMCGMCEAHVNDAVRKAFPKVKKVTSSHGKGETVVISPEELDQEALKKVVEATGYQVLSVSTEPYEKKGLFSFGK
;
A
#
# COMPACT_ATOMS: atom_id res chain seq x y z
N MET A 1 2.33 -14.42 1.05
CA MET A 1 2.30 -13.01 0.72
C MET A 1 1.60 -12.20 1.79
N PHE A 2 1.86 -10.92 1.79
CA PHE A 2 1.26 -10.02 2.77
C PHE A 2 0.62 -8.85 2.07
N LYS A 3 -0.48 -8.38 2.65
CA LYS A 3 -1.18 -7.20 2.16
C LYS A 3 -1.09 -6.12 3.23
N THR A 4 -0.48 -5.00 2.87
CA THR A 4 -0.34 -3.88 3.78
C THR A 4 -1.26 -2.76 3.31
N THR A 5 -2.15 -2.32 4.18
CA THR A 5 -3.09 -1.26 3.87
C THR A 5 -2.74 -0.04 4.70
N MET A 6 -2.58 1.09 4.02
CA MET A 6 -2.27 2.36 4.68
C MET A 6 -3.41 3.34 4.43
N LYS A 7 -3.84 4.00 5.47
CA LYS A 7 -4.75 5.13 5.32
C LYS A 7 -3.89 6.37 5.12
N VAL A 8 -4.10 7.04 4.00
CA VAL A 8 -3.26 8.17 3.59
C VAL A 8 -4.14 9.39 3.38
N GLU A 9 -3.77 10.48 4.03
CA GLU A 9 -4.48 11.74 3.90
C GLU A 9 -3.73 12.65 2.95
N GLY A 10 -4.46 13.36 2.10
CA GLY A 10 -3.86 14.32 1.19
C GLY A 10 -3.84 13.89 -0.25
N MET A 11 -4.19 12.65 -0.55
CA MET A 11 -4.31 12.23 -1.94
C MET A 11 -5.60 12.81 -2.51
N MET A 12 -5.46 13.62 -3.55
CA MET A 12 -6.59 14.34 -4.10
C MET A 12 -6.94 13.95 -5.53
N CYS A 13 -6.06 13.25 -6.21
CA CYS A 13 -6.28 12.91 -7.61
C CYS A 13 -5.40 11.76 -8.05
N GLY A 14 -5.55 11.33 -9.30
CA GLY A 14 -4.79 10.20 -9.82
C GLY A 14 -3.29 10.42 -9.84
N MET A 15 -2.84 11.66 -9.99
CA MET A 15 -1.40 11.93 -9.95
C MET A 15 -0.83 11.67 -8.57
N CYS A 16 -1.60 11.97 -7.54
CA CYS A 16 -1.16 11.69 -6.17
C CYS A 16 -1.01 10.20 -5.97
N GLU A 17 -1.95 9.43 -6.51
CA GLU A 17 -1.88 7.98 -6.44
C GLU A 17 -0.60 7.47 -7.09
N ALA A 18 -0.28 7.99 -8.26
CA ALA A 18 0.92 7.57 -8.97
C ALA A 18 2.18 7.91 -8.19
N HIS A 19 2.24 9.07 -7.56
CA HIS A 19 3.40 9.47 -6.76
C HIS A 19 3.62 8.50 -5.61
N VAL A 20 2.56 8.16 -4.90
CA VAL A 20 2.66 7.25 -3.78
C VAL A 20 3.10 5.86 -4.27
N ASN A 21 2.48 5.38 -5.35
CA ASN A 21 2.83 4.07 -5.89
C ASN A 21 4.30 4.01 -6.29
N ASP A 22 4.78 5.03 -6.98
CA ASP A 22 6.17 5.07 -7.41
C ASP A 22 7.13 5.10 -6.22
N ALA A 23 6.82 5.90 -5.21
CA ALA A 23 7.67 6.01 -4.04
C ALA A 23 7.81 4.66 -3.34
N VAL A 24 6.69 3.95 -3.20
CA VAL A 24 6.72 2.64 -2.56
C VAL A 24 7.51 1.64 -3.40
N ARG A 25 7.32 1.65 -4.71
CA ARG A 25 8.03 0.72 -5.57
C ARG A 25 9.53 0.96 -5.58
N LYS A 26 9.94 2.22 -5.51
CA LYS A 26 11.35 2.55 -5.48
C LYS A 26 12.00 2.11 -4.18
N ALA A 27 11.29 2.28 -3.07
CA ALA A 27 11.82 1.92 -1.77
C ALA A 27 11.79 0.41 -1.55
N PHE A 28 10.78 -0.26 -2.12
CA PHE A 28 10.59 -1.70 -1.91
C PHE A 28 10.41 -2.40 -3.25
N PRO A 29 11.49 -2.59 -4.00
CA PRO A 29 11.38 -3.15 -5.36
C PRO A 29 10.84 -4.57 -5.42
N LYS A 30 10.76 -5.26 -4.29
CA LYS A 30 10.24 -6.61 -4.26
C LYS A 30 8.73 -6.69 -4.19
N VAL A 31 8.04 -5.56 -4.03
CA VAL A 31 6.59 -5.59 -3.94
C VAL A 31 5.99 -6.08 -5.24
N LYS A 32 4.89 -6.81 -5.13
CA LYS A 32 4.22 -7.38 -6.29
C LYS A 32 3.22 -6.40 -6.88
N LYS A 33 2.56 -5.63 -6.02
CA LYS A 33 1.53 -4.73 -6.49
C LYS A 33 1.39 -3.57 -5.50
N VAL A 34 1.21 -2.39 -6.03
CA VAL A 34 0.93 -1.20 -5.23
C VAL A 34 -0.26 -0.50 -5.87
N THR A 35 -1.29 -0.28 -5.09
CA THR A 35 -2.52 0.37 -5.58
C THR A 35 -2.92 1.45 -4.59
N SER A 36 -3.25 2.63 -5.11
CA SER A 36 -3.73 3.73 -4.28
C SER A 36 -5.09 4.18 -4.77
N SER A 37 -5.91 4.64 -3.84
CA SER A 37 -7.23 5.17 -4.16
C SER A 37 -7.43 6.49 -3.43
N HIS A 38 -7.48 7.59 -4.18
CA HIS A 38 -7.69 8.89 -3.56
C HIS A 38 -9.12 9.03 -3.04
N GLY A 39 -10.06 8.33 -3.65
CA GLY A 39 -11.45 8.38 -3.18
C GLY A 39 -11.62 7.71 -1.82
N LYS A 40 -10.84 6.68 -1.55
CA LYS A 40 -10.89 6.00 -0.26
C LYS A 40 -9.82 6.47 0.69
N GLY A 41 -8.85 7.23 0.19
CA GLY A 41 -7.74 7.69 1.02
C GLY A 41 -6.87 6.55 1.50
N GLU A 42 -6.61 5.54 0.66
CA GLU A 42 -5.79 4.43 1.11
C GLU A 42 -4.88 3.89 0.02
N THR A 43 -3.80 3.27 0.46
CA THR A 43 -2.83 2.62 -0.41
C THR A 43 -2.66 1.18 0.05
N VAL A 44 -2.71 0.25 -0.91
CA VAL A 44 -2.58 -1.17 -0.63
C VAL A 44 -1.32 -1.69 -1.31
N VAL A 45 -0.51 -2.40 -0.55
CA VAL A 45 0.76 -2.96 -1.05
C VAL A 45 0.73 -4.47 -0.86
N ILE A 46 0.97 -5.19 -1.94
CA ILE A 46 1.06 -6.65 -1.90
C ILE A 46 2.54 -7.01 -2.06
N SER A 47 3.08 -7.77 -1.12
CA SER A 47 4.48 -8.15 -1.15
C SER A 47 4.67 -9.60 -0.73
N PRO A 48 5.75 -10.25 -1.20
CA PRO A 48 6.01 -11.63 -0.79
C PRO A 48 6.41 -11.74 0.67
N GLU A 49 6.97 -10.69 1.24
CA GLU A 49 7.37 -10.66 2.64
C GLU A 49 6.72 -9.51 3.36
N GLU A 50 6.61 -9.64 4.66
CA GLU A 50 6.06 -8.57 5.47
C GLU A 50 6.98 -7.36 5.42
N LEU A 51 6.42 -6.19 5.12
CA LEU A 51 7.19 -4.97 5.02
C LEU A 51 7.18 -4.24 6.36
N ASP A 52 8.25 -3.46 6.59
CA ASP A 52 8.35 -2.64 7.77
C ASP A 52 7.34 -1.49 7.68
N GLN A 53 6.36 -1.48 8.57
CA GLN A 53 5.30 -0.47 8.55
C GLN A 53 5.87 0.93 8.75
N GLU A 54 6.88 1.07 9.60
CA GLU A 54 7.50 2.36 9.82
C GLU A 54 8.19 2.88 8.56
N ALA A 55 8.88 1.99 7.88
CA ALA A 55 9.56 2.38 6.64
C ALA A 55 8.56 2.78 5.56
N LEU A 56 7.46 2.02 5.44
CA LEU A 56 6.41 2.37 4.49
C LEU A 56 5.82 3.73 4.79
N LYS A 57 5.55 3.98 6.07
CA LYS A 57 4.99 5.26 6.48
C LYS A 57 5.91 6.41 6.10
N LYS A 58 7.21 6.26 6.36
CA LYS A 58 8.18 7.29 6.03
C LYS A 58 8.27 7.54 4.53
N VAL A 59 8.21 6.49 3.75
CA VAL A 59 8.27 6.62 2.29
C VAL A 59 7.10 7.42 1.77
N VAL A 60 5.90 7.12 2.25
CA VAL A 60 4.70 7.83 1.81
C VAL A 60 4.73 9.27 2.31
N GLU A 61 5.15 9.49 3.55
CA GLU A 61 5.20 10.84 4.10
C GLU A 61 6.22 11.70 3.38
N ALA A 62 7.27 11.09 2.86
CA ALA A 62 8.27 11.83 2.10
C ALA A 62 7.70 12.41 0.82
N THR A 63 6.60 11.87 0.31
CA THR A 63 5.96 12.43 -0.87
C THR A 63 5.06 13.63 -0.55
N GLY A 64 4.88 13.93 0.73
CA GLY A 64 4.08 15.09 1.15
C GLY A 64 2.72 14.73 1.71
N TYR A 65 2.41 13.45 1.87
CA TYR A 65 1.13 13.02 2.40
C TYR A 65 1.29 12.49 3.80
N GLN A 66 0.18 12.41 4.52
CA GLN A 66 0.19 11.94 5.90
C GLN A 66 -0.41 10.55 5.97
N VAL A 67 0.29 9.63 6.65
CA VAL A 67 -0.21 8.28 6.86
C VAL A 67 -0.91 8.24 8.21
N LEU A 68 -2.20 7.89 8.20
CA LEU A 68 -3.01 7.87 9.40
C LEU A 68 -2.95 6.53 10.11
N SER A 69 -2.85 5.44 9.36
CA SER A 69 -2.73 4.12 9.95
C SER A 69 -2.13 3.16 8.95
N VAL A 70 -1.54 2.10 9.47
CA VAL A 70 -0.93 1.04 8.65
C VAL A 70 -1.34 -0.29 9.26
N SER A 71 -1.78 -1.23 8.43
CA SER A 71 -2.08 -2.56 8.89
C SER A 71 -1.57 -3.58 7.88
N THR A 72 -1.08 -4.71 8.38
CA THR A 72 -0.56 -5.77 7.53
C THR A 72 -1.29 -7.06 7.88
N GLU A 73 -1.67 -7.81 6.86
CA GLU A 73 -2.33 -9.08 7.05
C GLU A 73 -1.83 -10.09 6.03
N PRO A 74 -1.93 -11.37 6.32
CA PRO A 74 -1.58 -12.38 5.33
C PRO A 74 -2.49 -12.28 4.12
N TYR A 75 -1.92 -12.48 2.95
CA TYR A 75 -2.67 -12.37 1.71
C TYR A 75 -2.41 -13.58 0.86
N GLU A 76 -3.46 -14.29 0.47
CA GLU A 76 -3.34 -15.45 -0.39
C GLU A 76 -4.16 -15.27 -1.63
N LYS A 77 -3.46 -15.29 -2.74
CA LYS A 77 -4.09 -15.06 -4.00
C LYS A 77 -5.20 -16.04 -4.28
N LYS A 78 -4.96 -17.31 -4.02
CA LYS A 78 -5.94 -18.31 -4.35
C LYS A 78 -6.99 -18.53 -3.29
N GLY A 79 -6.84 -17.87 -2.16
CA GLY A 79 -7.86 -17.95 -1.14
C GLY A 79 -9.19 -17.44 -1.60
N LEU A 80 -9.16 -16.63 -2.63
CA LEU A 80 -10.35 -16.00 -3.12
C LEU A 80 -11.36 -16.97 -3.69
N PHE A 81 -10.94 -18.10 -4.15
CA PHE A 81 -11.91 -18.99 -4.77
C PHE A 81 -12.43 -20.03 -3.82
N SER A 82 -11.96 -20.07 -2.68
CA SER A 82 -12.59 -20.91 -1.71
C SER A 82 -13.85 -20.20 -1.21
N PHE A 83 -13.85 -19.83 -1.77
CA PHE A 83 -14.61 -19.41 -1.33
C PHE A 83 -15.38 -19.69 -1.26
N GLY A 84 -15.50 -19.67 -1.46
CA GLY A 84 -16.08 -19.87 -1.25
C GLY A 84 -16.60 -20.16 -1.05
N LYS A 85 -16.40 -20.26 -0.94
CA LYS A 85 -16.65 -20.43 -0.47
C LYS A 85 -16.83 -20.53 -0.29
#